data_d933562f35310ec1cb6bde1f91508acc
#
_entry.id   d933562f35310ec1cb6bde1f91508acc
#
_cell.length_a   1.000
_cell.length_b   1.000
_cell.length_c   1.000
_cell.angle_alpha   90.00
_cell.angle_beta   90.00
_cell.angle_gamma   90.00
#
_symmetry.space_group_name_H-M   'P 1'
#
loop_
_entity.id
_entity.type
_entity.pdbx_description
1 polymer ?
#
loop_
_entity_poly.entity_id
_entity_poly.type
_entity_poly.pdbx_seq_one_letter_code
_entity_poly.pdbx_strand_id
1 'polypeptide(L)'
;MSESLIQYGPKGNSEEIESILTHIFSSNNEITNPDIKPTPLCIWGTHGLGKTEMVRDYAKSRGWQFEYIAPAQFEEMGDLHGMPSIEKTLDGNKTKYSPPDWVPTKKGPGILLIDDINRADDRILRGCMQLLQNYELSSWKLPEKWQIVATANPEGADYSVTPMDDAMLTRMIHTSLIFNHKIWAQWASKSGVDKRGISFVLTYPELVNSERTTPRSLTQFFQLIKNIDDLKKNIDLVLSLALSTLDEITASSFVNFVNDDLQILVEPEEILDSTNFNEIKKRIDQLSKDSEGEKRTDRLSTVSTRLYLYLISSNYKIKPTHKENLIQYFLLDFIPKDL
;
A
#
# COMPACT_ATOMS: atom_id res chain seq x y z
N MET A 1 3.63 -28.85 -4.80
CA MET A 1 4.59 -27.84 -5.33
C MET A 1 3.80 -26.56 -5.46
N SER A 2 4.12 -25.54 -4.68
CA SER A 2 3.47 -24.22 -4.85
C SER A 2 3.88 -23.69 -6.23
N GLU A 3 2.91 -23.53 -7.12
CA GLU A 3 3.15 -22.83 -8.38
C GLU A 3 3.71 -21.46 -8.05
N SER A 4 4.86 -21.13 -8.64
CA SER A 4 5.49 -19.83 -8.42
C SER A 4 4.64 -18.74 -9.06
N LEU A 5 4.16 -17.79 -8.28
CA LEU A 5 3.48 -16.60 -8.76
C LEU A 5 4.39 -15.81 -9.72
N ILE A 6 3.90 -15.53 -10.92
CA ILE A 6 4.63 -14.74 -11.91
C ILE A 6 4.33 -13.26 -11.67
N GLN A 7 5.38 -12.51 -11.44
CA GLN A 7 5.38 -11.04 -11.31
C GLN A 7 6.58 -10.49 -12.09
N TYR A 8 6.43 -9.30 -12.64
CA TYR A 8 7.43 -8.70 -13.49
C TYR A 8 8.12 -7.50 -12.82
N GLY A 9 9.38 -7.28 -13.18
CA GLY A 9 10.19 -6.17 -12.73
C GLY A 9 10.83 -6.39 -11.33
N PRO A 10 11.64 -5.43 -10.87
CA PRO A 10 12.27 -5.49 -9.56
C PRO A 10 11.24 -5.41 -8.44
N LYS A 11 11.49 -6.12 -7.34
CA LYS A 11 10.69 -6.05 -6.13
C LYS A 11 11.13 -4.86 -5.28
N GLY A 12 10.18 -4.06 -4.83
CA GLY A 12 10.43 -2.91 -3.98
C GLY A 12 9.29 -2.62 -3.01
N ASN A 13 9.60 -1.90 -1.95
CA ASN A 13 8.61 -1.36 -1.03
C ASN A 13 7.95 -0.09 -1.63
N SER A 14 6.97 0.50 -0.95
CA SER A 14 6.25 1.66 -1.47
C SER A 14 7.14 2.89 -1.70
N GLU A 15 8.14 3.17 -0.86
CA GLU A 15 9.04 4.31 -1.00
C GLU A 15 9.97 4.16 -2.21
N GLU A 16 10.46 2.93 -2.46
CA GLU A 16 11.26 2.60 -3.64
C GLU A 16 10.45 2.75 -4.93
N ILE A 17 9.19 2.29 -4.92
CA ILE A 17 8.29 2.44 -6.08
C ILE A 17 7.93 3.91 -6.31
N GLU A 18 7.68 4.69 -5.27
CA GLU A 18 7.47 6.15 -5.40
C GLU A 18 8.69 6.87 -6.02
N SER A 19 9.89 6.42 -5.70
CA SER A 19 11.12 6.93 -6.32
C SER A 19 11.17 6.61 -7.80
N ILE A 20 10.80 5.37 -8.20
CA ILE A 20 10.68 4.95 -9.59
C ILE A 20 9.62 5.78 -10.32
N LEU A 21 8.41 5.94 -9.74
CA LEU A 21 7.34 6.78 -10.28
C LEU A 21 7.82 8.20 -10.54
N THR A 22 8.51 8.79 -9.56
CA THR A 22 9.02 10.16 -9.64
C THR A 22 10.00 10.32 -10.80
N HIS A 23 10.92 9.37 -10.97
CA HIS A 23 11.89 9.39 -12.05
C HIS A 23 11.24 9.22 -13.42
N ILE A 24 10.36 8.22 -13.59
CA ILE A 24 9.65 7.97 -14.85
C ILE A 24 8.84 9.19 -15.27
N PHE A 25 8.10 9.79 -14.34
CA PHE A 25 7.24 10.93 -14.65
C PHE A 25 8.06 12.20 -14.98
N SER A 26 9.21 12.37 -14.33
CA SER A 26 10.15 13.44 -14.72
C SER A 26 10.64 13.21 -16.17
N SER A 27 11.14 12.03 -16.46
CA SER A 27 11.62 11.68 -17.80
C SER A 27 10.53 11.78 -18.86
N ASN A 28 9.32 11.32 -18.59
CA ASN A 28 8.18 11.46 -19.50
C ASN A 28 7.84 12.94 -19.78
N ASN A 29 7.94 13.82 -18.79
CA ASN A 29 7.66 15.25 -18.95
C ASN A 29 8.75 16.00 -19.76
N GLU A 30 9.94 15.43 -19.88
CA GLU A 30 11.05 15.98 -20.68
C GLU A 30 10.98 15.59 -22.16
N ILE A 31 10.06 14.70 -22.54
CA ILE A 31 9.86 14.30 -23.93
C ILE A 31 9.36 15.51 -24.75
N THR A 32 10.19 15.97 -25.66
CA THR A 32 9.86 17.08 -26.58
C THR A 32 9.49 16.60 -27.98
N ASN A 33 9.92 15.37 -28.35
CA ASN A 33 9.60 14.79 -29.65
C ASN A 33 8.16 14.25 -29.64
N PRO A 34 7.24 14.75 -30.48
CA PRO A 34 5.84 14.32 -30.51
C PRO A 34 5.65 12.85 -30.95
N ASP A 35 6.65 12.26 -31.61
CA ASP A 35 6.62 10.87 -32.05
C ASP A 35 6.95 9.88 -30.93
N ILE A 36 7.57 10.39 -29.84
CA ILE A 36 7.86 9.58 -28.64
C ILE A 36 6.74 9.79 -27.64
N LYS A 37 6.11 8.69 -27.19
CA LYS A 37 5.04 8.72 -26.18
C LYS A 37 5.62 8.46 -24.79
N PRO A 38 5.01 9.00 -23.75
CA PRO A 38 5.38 8.66 -22.38
C PRO A 38 5.24 7.15 -22.14
N THR A 39 6.10 6.59 -21.30
CA THR A 39 6.05 5.17 -20.97
C THR A 39 5.26 4.98 -19.67
N PRO A 40 4.20 4.16 -19.65
CA PRO A 40 3.43 3.86 -18.45
C PRO A 40 4.19 2.90 -17.53
N LEU A 41 3.86 2.95 -16.22
CA LEU A 41 4.36 1.99 -15.23
C LEU A 41 3.26 1.02 -14.82
N CYS A 42 3.59 -0.28 -14.76
CA CYS A 42 2.74 -1.33 -14.20
C CYS A 42 3.30 -1.79 -12.84
N ILE A 43 2.47 -1.70 -11.80
CA ILE A 43 2.81 -2.10 -10.44
C ILE A 43 2.14 -3.44 -10.15
N TRP A 44 2.95 -4.49 -10.04
CA TRP A 44 2.53 -5.83 -9.68
C TRP A 44 2.44 -6.00 -8.17
N GLY A 45 1.60 -6.91 -7.72
CA GLY A 45 1.53 -7.31 -6.30
C GLY A 45 0.21 -7.95 -5.96
N THR A 46 0.20 -8.73 -4.89
CA THR A 46 -1.00 -9.43 -4.42
C THR A 46 -2.12 -8.44 -4.06
N HIS A 47 -3.35 -8.93 -4.01
CA HIS A 47 -4.48 -8.10 -3.60
C HIS A 47 -4.31 -7.60 -2.16
N GLY A 48 -4.88 -6.44 -1.85
CA GLY A 48 -4.87 -5.87 -0.50
C GLY A 48 -3.55 -5.26 -0.03
N LEU A 49 -2.48 -5.23 -0.88
CA LEU A 49 -1.20 -4.58 -0.55
C LEU A 49 -1.26 -3.04 -0.53
N GLY A 50 -2.33 -2.43 -1.06
CA GLY A 50 -2.45 -0.97 -1.11
C GLY A 50 -1.87 -0.34 -2.38
N LYS A 51 -1.73 -1.08 -3.50
CA LYS A 51 -1.23 -0.54 -4.78
C LYS A 51 -1.98 0.73 -5.21
N THR A 52 -3.30 0.66 -5.22
CA THR A 52 -4.21 1.75 -5.61
C THR A 52 -4.07 2.97 -4.70
N GLU A 53 -4.08 2.73 -3.39
CA GLU A 53 -3.92 3.77 -2.36
C GLU A 53 -2.57 4.46 -2.46
N MET A 54 -1.49 3.72 -2.69
CA MET A 54 -0.15 4.28 -2.84
C MET A 54 -0.09 5.26 -4.02
N VAL A 55 -0.64 4.92 -5.18
CA VAL A 55 -0.66 5.81 -6.36
C VAL A 55 -1.55 7.04 -6.11
N ARG A 56 -2.69 6.85 -5.43
CA ARG A 56 -3.57 7.95 -5.06
C ARG A 56 -2.91 8.92 -4.08
N ASP A 57 -2.26 8.40 -3.04
CA ASP A 57 -1.54 9.20 -2.05
C ASP A 57 -0.34 9.93 -2.68
N TYR A 58 0.34 9.28 -3.64
CA TYR A 58 1.38 9.92 -4.44
C TYR A 58 0.86 11.13 -5.22
N ALA A 59 -0.25 11.00 -5.93
CA ALA A 59 -0.88 12.10 -6.65
C ALA A 59 -1.32 13.22 -5.69
N LYS A 60 -1.99 12.85 -4.60
CA LYS A 60 -2.48 13.79 -3.58
C LYS A 60 -1.36 14.57 -2.91
N SER A 61 -0.24 13.95 -2.56
CA SER A 61 0.91 14.60 -1.93
C SER A 61 1.54 15.68 -2.80
N ARG A 62 1.36 15.58 -4.14
CA ARG A 62 1.87 16.52 -5.14
C ARG A 62 0.82 17.52 -5.64
N GLY A 63 -0.43 17.42 -5.16
CA GLY A 63 -1.53 18.25 -5.66
C GLY A 63 -1.92 17.96 -7.12
N TRP A 64 -1.66 16.73 -7.59
CA TRP A 64 -1.97 16.29 -8.95
C TRP A 64 -3.42 15.82 -9.05
N GLN A 65 -3.98 15.91 -10.25
CA GLN A 65 -5.28 15.32 -10.57
C GLN A 65 -5.14 13.79 -10.57
N PHE A 66 -6.22 13.10 -10.23
CA PHE A 66 -6.25 11.64 -10.16
C PHE A 66 -7.56 11.12 -10.71
N GLU A 67 -7.45 10.29 -11.75
CA GLU A 67 -8.58 9.55 -12.31
C GLU A 67 -8.32 8.05 -12.17
N TYR A 68 -9.40 7.30 -12.04
CA TYR A 68 -9.35 5.88 -11.74
C TYR A 68 -10.31 5.11 -12.63
N ILE A 69 -9.82 4.03 -13.22
CA ILE A 69 -10.64 3.04 -13.89
C ILE A 69 -10.25 1.63 -13.44
N ALA A 70 -11.25 0.75 -13.39
CA ALA A 70 -11.06 -0.69 -13.18
C ALA A 70 -11.63 -1.43 -14.39
N PRO A 71 -10.82 -1.78 -15.40
CA PRO A 71 -11.28 -2.39 -16.64
C PRO A 71 -12.05 -3.71 -16.45
N ALA A 72 -11.81 -4.39 -15.31
CA ALA A 72 -12.58 -5.57 -14.93
C ALA A 72 -14.09 -5.31 -14.71
N GLN A 73 -14.48 -4.04 -14.53
CA GLN A 73 -15.89 -3.63 -14.36
C GLN A 73 -16.56 -3.24 -15.69
N PHE A 74 -15.81 -3.20 -16.78
CA PHE A 74 -16.34 -2.87 -18.09
C PHE A 74 -17.03 -4.10 -18.69
N GLU A 75 -18.27 -3.92 -19.11
CA GLU A 75 -19.07 -4.98 -19.74
C GLU A 75 -18.89 -4.97 -21.25
N GLU A 76 -18.75 -3.77 -21.84
CA GLU A 76 -18.65 -3.57 -23.29
C GLU A 76 -17.47 -2.66 -23.65
N MET A 77 -17.05 -2.75 -24.93
CA MET A 77 -16.01 -1.87 -25.46
C MET A 77 -16.41 -0.38 -25.45
N GLY A 78 -17.70 -0.09 -25.39
CA GLY A 78 -18.22 1.26 -25.22
C GLY A 78 -17.81 1.91 -23.90
N ASP A 79 -17.66 1.15 -22.84
CA ASP A 79 -17.22 1.63 -21.52
C ASP A 79 -15.77 2.15 -21.58
N LEU A 80 -14.98 1.56 -22.47
CA LEU A 80 -13.58 1.95 -22.69
C LEU A 80 -13.45 3.03 -23.78
N HIS A 81 -14.05 2.82 -24.96
CA HIS A 81 -13.89 3.70 -26.12
C HIS A 81 -14.79 4.92 -26.10
N GLY A 82 -15.87 4.84 -25.34
CA GLY A 82 -16.98 5.81 -25.39
C GLY A 82 -18.03 5.46 -26.45
N MET A 83 -18.97 6.36 -26.63
CA MET A 83 -20.11 6.15 -27.53
C MET A 83 -19.87 6.72 -28.93
N PRO A 84 -20.19 5.97 -30.00
CA PRO A 84 -20.07 6.47 -31.35
C PRO A 84 -21.11 7.58 -31.61
N SER A 85 -20.66 8.66 -32.20
CA SER A 85 -21.47 9.77 -32.68
C SER A 85 -21.09 10.10 -34.14
N ILE A 86 -22.06 10.62 -34.89
CA ILE A 86 -21.80 11.03 -36.29
C ILE A 86 -21.45 12.51 -36.31
N GLU A 87 -20.23 12.81 -36.72
CA GLU A 87 -19.75 14.16 -36.98
C GLU A 87 -19.83 14.48 -38.49
N LYS A 88 -20.51 15.58 -38.83
CA LYS A 88 -20.56 16.07 -40.21
C LYS A 88 -19.25 16.84 -40.48
N THR A 89 -18.49 16.38 -41.46
CA THR A 89 -17.27 17.04 -41.93
C THR A 89 -17.44 17.52 -43.39
N LEU A 90 -16.52 18.32 -43.87
CA LEU A 90 -16.48 18.77 -45.26
C LEU A 90 -16.39 17.60 -46.28
N ASP A 91 -15.75 16.52 -45.87
CA ASP A 91 -15.56 15.30 -46.67
C ASP A 91 -16.68 14.24 -46.50
N GLY A 92 -17.73 14.58 -45.78
CA GLY A 92 -18.85 13.66 -45.48
C GLY A 92 -19.00 13.37 -43.99
N ASN A 93 -19.82 12.37 -43.69
CA ASN A 93 -20.05 11.93 -42.31
C ASN A 93 -18.93 11.00 -41.82
N LYS A 94 -18.40 11.27 -40.64
CA LYS A 94 -17.44 10.40 -39.97
C LYS A 94 -17.98 9.97 -38.61
N THR A 95 -17.68 8.74 -38.21
CA THR A 95 -17.94 8.29 -36.86
C THR A 95 -16.85 8.82 -35.94
N LYS A 96 -17.26 9.47 -34.87
CA LYS A 96 -16.39 9.93 -33.79
C LYS A 96 -16.88 9.32 -32.48
N TYR A 97 -15.96 8.95 -31.60
CA TYR A 97 -16.31 8.45 -30.28
C TYR A 97 -16.26 9.59 -29.27
N SER A 98 -17.37 9.83 -28.58
CA SER A 98 -17.40 10.71 -27.43
C SER A 98 -16.75 10.00 -26.25
N PRO A 99 -15.76 10.62 -25.57
CA PRO A 99 -15.05 9.96 -24.49
C PRO A 99 -15.99 9.62 -23.33
N PRO A 100 -15.73 8.51 -22.61
CA PRO A 100 -16.38 8.24 -21.34
C PRO A 100 -16.10 9.32 -20.30
N ASP A 101 -16.87 9.36 -19.23
CA ASP A 101 -16.78 10.36 -18.15
C ASP A 101 -15.50 10.26 -17.33
N TRP A 102 -14.87 9.08 -17.27
CA TRP A 102 -13.58 8.90 -16.60
C TRP A 102 -12.39 9.52 -17.36
N VAL A 103 -12.57 9.94 -18.61
CA VAL A 103 -11.49 10.56 -19.39
C VAL A 103 -11.29 11.99 -18.92
N PRO A 104 -10.09 12.34 -18.44
CA PRO A 104 -9.83 13.69 -17.94
C PRO A 104 -9.95 14.73 -19.06
N THR A 105 -10.53 15.88 -18.72
CA THR A 105 -10.72 17.01 -19.67
C THR A 105 -9.74 18.14 -19.48
N LYS A 106 -9.11 18.23 -18.30
CA LYS A 106 -8.19 19.31 -17.95
C LYS A 106 -6.76 18.86 -18.16
N LYS A 107 -5.87 19.79 -18.56
CA LYS A 107 -4.43 19.54 -18.60
C LYS A 107 -3.93 19.15 -17.21
N GLY A 108 -2.94 18.23 -17.18
CA GLY A 108 -2.28 17.79 -15.96
C GLY A 108 -1.45 18.90 -15.27
N PRO A 109 -0.68 18.57 -14.25
CA PRO A 109 -0.26 17.19 -13.96
C PRO A 109 -1.38 16.33 -13.38
N GLY A 110 -1.42 15.08 -13.82
CA GLY A 110 -2.42 14.11 -13.37
C GLY A 110 -1.98 12.66 -13.60
N ILE A 111 -2.61 11.75 -12.89
CA ILE A 111 -2.42 10.29 -13.03
C ILE A 111 -3.76 9.66 -13.40
N LEU A 112 -3.77 8.90 -14.50
CA LEU A 112 -4.81 7.92 -14.80
C LEU A 112 -4.34 6.56 -14.28
N LEU A 113 -5.00 6.06 -13.25
CA LEU A 113 -4.78 4.72 -12.72
C LEU A 113 -5.70 3.72 -13.39
N ILE A 114 -5.11 2.73 -14.06
CA ILE A 114 -5.79 1.56 -14.61
C ILE A 114 -5.60 0.42 -13.62
N ASP A 115 -6.59 0.20 -12.75
CA ASP A 115 -6.47 -0.71 -11.62
C ASP A 115 -6.82 -2.15 -11.99
N ASP A 116 -6.04 -3.10 -11.48
CA ASP A 116 -6.22 -4.54 -11.70
C ASP A 116 -6.43 -4.88 -13.19
N ILE A 117 -5.58 -4.31 -14.06
CA ILE A 117 -5.74 -4.35 -15.52
C ILE A 117 -5.89 -5.78 -16.06
N ASN A 118 -5.18 -6.75 -15.48
CA ASN A 118 -5.21 -8.15 -15.88
C ASN A 118 -6.39 -8.95 -15.29
N ARG A 119 -7.36 -8.28 -14.64
CA ARG A 119 -8.66 -8.87 -14.30
C ARG A 119 -9.73 -8.61 -15.34
N ALA A 120 -9.45 -7.74 -16.32
CA ALA A 120 -10.33 -7.50 -17.44
C ALA A 120 -10.42 -8.71 -18.37
N ASP A 121 -11.50 -8.83 -19.11
CA ASP A 121 -11.55 -9.80 -20.19
C ASP A 121 -10.55 -9.46 -21.31
N ASP A 122 -10.21 -10.45 -22.14
CA ASP A 122 -9.20 -10.32 -23.18
C ASP A 122 -9.50 -9.19 -24.18
N ARG A 123 -10.78 -8.91 -24.49
CA ARG A 123 -11.18 -7.83 -25.42
C ARG A 123 -10.89 -6.46 -24.82
N ILE A 124 -11.29 -6.24 -23.58
CA ILE A 124 -11.07 -4.98 -22.85
C ILE A 124 -9.57 -4.79 -22.63
N LEU A 125 -8.87 -5.84 -22.21
CA LEU A 125 -7.42 -5.82 -22.01
C LEU A 125 -6.68 -5.40 -23.29
N ARG A 126 -7.03 -5.96 -24.45
CA ARG A 126 -6.48 -5.56 -25.75
C ARG A 126 -6.84 -4.12 -26.12
N GLY A 127 -8.06 -3.66 -25.77
CA GLY A 127 -8.45 -2.27 -25.95
C GLY A 127 -7.57 -1.30 -25.17
N CYS A 128 -7.19 -1.66 -23.94
CA CYS A 128 -6.28 -0.87 -23.12
C CYS A 128 -4.87 -0.73 -23.74
N MET A 129 -4.42 -1.67 -24.59
CA MET A 129 -3.09 -1.62 -25.21
C MET A 129 -2.88 -0.35 -26.04
N GLN A 130 -3.89 0.11 -26.78
CA GLN A 130 -3.78 1.34 -27.56
C GLN A 130 -3.62 2.56 -26.64
N LEU A 131 -4.39 2.60 -25.56
CA LEU A 131 -4.30 3.68 -24.57
C LEU A 131 -2.92 3.72 -23.90
N LEU A 132 -2.41 2.57 -23.47
CA LEU A 132 -1.08 2.45 -22.85
C LEU A 132 0.05 2.89 -23.80
N GLN A 133 -0.06 2.56 -25.08
CA GLN A 133 0.98 2.86 -26.07
C GLN A 133 0.95 4.32 -26.54
N ASN A 134 -0.25 4.86 -26.80
CA ASN A 134 -0.40 6.10 -27.52
C ASN A 134 -0.91 7.26 -26.67
N TYR A 135 -1.40 6.97 -25.45
CA TYR A 135 -2.12 7.94 -24.61
C TYR A 135 -3.38 8.49 -25.28
N GLU A 136 -3.88 7.71 -26.23
CA GLU A 136 -5.11 8.01 -26.98
C GLU A 136 -5.87 6.73 -27.28
N LEU A 137 -7.17 6.86 -27.47
CA LEU A 137 -8.02 5.75 -27.83
C LEU A 137 -9.13 6.23 -28.76
N SER A 138 -9.28 5.55 -29.91
CA SER A 138 -10.28 5.92 -30.93
C SER A 138 -10.21 7.39 -31.37
N SER A 139 -11.11 8.25 -30.88
CA SER A 139 -11.22 9.65 -31.31
C SER A 139 -10.79 10.66 -30.23
N TRP A 140 -10.31 10.20 -29.09
CA TRP A 140 -9.91 11.05 -27.98
C TRP A 140 -8.50 10.70 -27.48
N LYS A 141 -7.89 11.63 -26.80
CA LYS A 141 -6.55 11.47 -26.20
C LYS A 141 -6.52 12.06 -24.80
N LEU A 142 -5.65 11.53 -23.96
CA LEU A 142 -5.37 12.13 -22.66
C LEU A 142 -4.79 13.54 -22.84
N PRO A 143 -5.20 14.49 -21.99
CA PRO A 143 -4.62 15.82 -22.02
C PRO A 143 -3.12 15.80 -21.68
N GLU A 144 -2.41 16.85 -22.07
CA GLU A 144 -0.99 16.98 -21.77
C GLU A 144 -0.67 16.83 -20.28
N LYS A 145 0.50 16.25 -19.95
CA LYS A 145 1.02 16.02 -18.61
C LYS A 145 0.19 15.03 -17.76
N TRP A 146 -0.63 14.21 -18.40
CA TRP A 146 -1.18 13.03 -17.74
C TRP A 146 -0.22 11.88 -17.87
N GLN A 147 -0.12 11.09 -16.78
CA GLN A 147 0.70 9.88 -16.70
C GLN A 147 -0.22 8.67 -16.51
N ILE A 148 0.12 7.55 -17.12
CA ILE A 148 -0.63 6.30 -16.93
C ILE A 148 0.15 5.42 -15.97
N VAL A 149 -0.55 4.92 -14.94
CA VAL A 149 -0.09 3.86 -14.07
C VAL A 149 -1.09 2.71 -14.17
N ALA A 150 -0.62 1.50 -14.37
CA ALA A 150 -1.43 0.29 -14.27
C ALA A 150 -1.08 -0.45 -12.98
N THR A 151 -2.06 -1.17 -12.41
CA THR A 151 -1.78 -2.20 -11.41
C THR A 151 -2.17 -3.57 -11.95
N ALA A 152 -1.45 -4.60 -11.51
CA ALA A 152 -1.72 -5.98 -11.92
C ALA A 152 -1.56 -6.93 -10.73
N ASN A 153 -2.31 -8.02 -10.75
CA ASN A 153 -2.16 -9.11 -9.79
C ASN A 153 -1.22 -10.18 -10.36
N PRO A 154 -0.51 -10.93 -9.51
CA PRO A 154 0.36 -12.02 -9.98
C PRO A 154 -0.40 -13.01 -10.85
N GLU A 155 0.28 -13.58 -11.83
CA GLU A 155 -0.25 -14.67 -12.65
C GLU A 155 0.09 -16.02 -12.00
N GLY A 156 -0.81 -17.00 -12.15
CA GLY A 156 -0.66 -18.34 -11.57
C GLY A 156 -1.42 -18.52 -10.25
N ALA A 157 -1.40 -19.75 -9.73
CA ALA A 157 -2.18 -20.19 -8.56
C ALA A 157 -3.68 -19.86 -8.70
N ASP A 158 -4.33 -19.47 -7.60
CA ASP A 158 -5.77 -19.22 -7.55
C ASP A 158 -6.21 -17.84 -8.05
N TYR A 159 -5.30 -17.06 -8.68
CA TYR A 159 -5.67 -15.77 -9.25
C TYR A 159 -6.41 -15.93 -10.58
N SER A 160 -7.69 -15.58 -10.59
CA SER A 160 -8.46 -15.47 -11.83
C SER A 160 -8.06 -14.18 -12.55
N VAL A 161 -7.01 -14.27 -13.37
CA VAL A 161 -6.47 -13.16 -14.17
C VAL A 161 -6.31 -13.60 -15.62
N THR A 162 -6.42 -12.65 -16.53
CA THR A 162 -6.09 -12.83 -17.95
C THR A 162 -4.58 -12.62 -18.11
N PRO A 163 -3.81 -13.62 -18.57
CA PRO A 163 -2.38 -13.46 -18.77
C PRO A 163 -2.09 -12.33 -19.78
N MET A 164 -1.09 -11.52 -19.47
CA MET A 164 -0.62 -10.50 -20.39
C MET A 164 0.41 -11.07 -21.36
N ASP A 165 0.18 -10.90 -22.67
CA ASP A 165 1.15 -11.30 -23.66
C ASP A 165 2.38 -10.39 -23.70
N ASP A 166 3.46 -10.86 -24.36
CA ASP A 166 4.71 -10.11 -24.48
C ASP A 166 4.51 -8.74 -25.13
N ALA A 167 3.56 -8.63 -26.06
CA ALA A 167 3.25 -7.37 -26.73
C ALA A 167 2.70 -6.34 -25.75
N MET A 168 1.93 -6.75 -24.77
CA MET A 168 1.42 -5.88 -23.71
C MET A 168 2.48 -5.57 -22.66
N LEU A 169 3.22 -6.58 -22.22
CA LEU A 169 4.30 -6.42 -21.25
C LEU A 169 5.35 -5.40 -21.73
N THR A 170 5.75 -5.47 -23.00
CA THR A 170 6.77 -4.56 -23.56
C THR A 170 6.34 -3.10 -23.71
N ARG A 171 5.06 -2.77 -23.51
CA ARG A 171 4.53 -1.40 -23.57
C ARG A 171 4.62 -0.62 -22.25
N MET A 172 5.00 -1.31 -21.18
CA MET A 172 5.06 -0.74 -19.84
C MET A 172 6.40 -1.03 -19.17
N ILE A 173 6.79 -0.17 -18.25
CA ILE A 173 7.84 -0.49 -17.28
C ILE A 173 7.17 -1.26 -16.14
N HIS A 174 7.85 -2.25 -15.57
CA HIS A 174 7.28 -3.10 -14.53
C HIS A 174 8.05 -2.99 -13.22
N THR A 175 7.31 -3.02 -12.10
CA THR A 175 7.85 -3.16 -10.75
C THR A 175 6.87 -3.97 -9.90
N SER A 176 7.35 -4.64 -8.86
CA SER A 176 6.53 -5.45 -7.96
C SER A 176 6.57 -4.90 -6.54
N LEU A 177 5.39 -4.53 -6.03
CA LEU A 177 5.23 -4.06 -4.66
C LEU A 177 5.32 -5.24 -3.69
N ILE A 178 6.20 -5.10 -2.70
CA ILE A 178 6.30 -6.01 -1.55
C ILE A 178 5.89 -5.30 -0.26
N PHE A 179 5.29 -6.05 0.64
CA PHE A 179 4.92 -5.53 1.95
C PHE A 179 6.16 -5.23 2.80
N ASN A 180 6.17 -4.06 3.41
CA ASN A 180 7.14 -3.69 4.44
C ASN A 180 6.40 -3.22 5.68
N HIS A 181 6.49 -3.96 6.76
CA HIS A 181 5.75 -3.70 8.00
C HIS A 181 6.11 -2.37 8.65
N LYS A 182 7.37 -1.90 8.56
CA LYS A 182 7.79 -0.61 9.13
C LYS A 182 7.18 0.57 8.35
N ILE A 183 7.23 0.50 7.03
CA ILE A 183 6.63 1.54 6.16
C ILE A 183 5.10 1.54 6.32
N TRP A 184 4.49 0.34 6.35
CA TRP A 184 3.06 0.23 6.61
C TRP A 184 2.68 0.84 7.96
N ALA A 185 3.46 0.60 9.01
CA ALA A 185 3.21 1.16 10.34
C ALA A 185 3.30 2.69 10.36
N GLN A 186 4.20 3.30 9.58
CA GLN A 186 4.26 4.76 9.41
C GLN A 186 2.99 5.31 8.76
N TRP A 187 2.53 4.68 7.68
CA TRP A 187 1.28 5.05 7.02
C TRP A 187 0.08 4.84 7.94
N ALA A 188 -0.01 3.70 8.61
CA ALA A 188 -1.08 3.33 9.52
C ALA A 188 -1.20 4.32 10.69
N SER A 189 -0.07 4.74 11.26
CA SER A 189 -0.02 5.75 12.32
C SER A 189 -0.55 7.10 11.83
N LYS A 190 -0.13 7.57 10.65
CA LYS A 190 -0.63 8.81 10.03
C LYS A 190 -2.11 8.75 9.68
N SER A 191 -2.59 7.58 9.29
CA SER A 191 -3.99 7.31 8.92
C SER A 191 -4.90 7.06 10.11
N GLY A 192 -4.37 7.06 11.34
CA GLY A 192 -5.14 6.88 12.56
C GLY A 192 -5.65 5.45 12.79
N VAL A 193 -4.93 4.46 12.29
CA VAL A 193 -5.15 3.03 12.59
C VAL A 193 -4.90 2.80 14.08
N ASP A 194 -5.63 1.86 14.69
CA ASP A 194 -5.50 1.52 16.11
C ASP A 194 -4.06 1.13 16.45
N LYS A 195 -3.48 1.75 17.48
CA LYS A 195 -2.10 1.53 17.92
C LYS A 195 -1.83 0.08 18.32
N ARG A 196 -2.83 -0.62 18.89
CA ARG A 196 -2.73 -2.03 19.26
C ARG A 196 -2.55 -2.92 18.02
N GLY A 197 -3.28 -2.59 16.94
CA GLY A 197 -3.12 -3.25 15.64
C GLY A 197 -1.76 -2.99 15.00
N ILE A 198 -1.27 -1.73 15.06
CA ILE A 198 0.08 -1.40 14.57
C ILE A 198 1.13 -2.21 15.33
N SER A 199 1.00 -2.31 16.66
CA SER A 199 1.90 -3.09 17.51
C SER A 199 1.89 -4.57 17.13
N PHE A 200 0.71 -5.13 16.85
CA PHE A 200 0.58 -6.51 16.39
C PHE A 200 1.33 -6.78 15.08
N VAL A 201 1.13 -5.93 14.07
CA VAL A 201 1.82 -6.09 12.76
C VAL A 201 3.33 -5.94 12.88
N LEU A 202 3.81 -5.06 13.77
CA LEU A 202 5.24 -4.90 14.02
C LEU A 202 5.85 -6.10 14.77
N THR A 203 5.06 -6.77 15.61
CA THR A 203 5.50 -7.95 16.38
C THR A 203 5.45 -9.24 15.54
N TYR A 204 4.45 -9.35 14.64
CA TYR A 204 4.20 -10.56 13.83
C TYR A 204 4.07 -10.23 12.33
N PRO A 205 5.11 -9.65 11.71
CA PRO A 205 5.06 -9.25 10.30
C PRO A 205 4.90 -10.43 9.34
N GLU A 206 5.30 -11.64 9.74
CA GLU A 206 5.18 -12.87 8.96
C GLU A 206 3.73 -13.33 8.76
N LEU A 207 2.79 -12.90 9.62
CA LEU A 207 1.38 -13.22 9.48
C LEU A 207 0.67 -12.39 8.40
N VAL A 208 1.32 -11.31 7.95
CA VAL A 208 0.78 -10.48 6.87
C VAL A 208 1.09 -11.14 5.53
N ASN A 209 0.14 -11.16 4.62
CA ASN A 209 0.17 -11.77 3.28
C ASN A 209 -0.17 -13.28 3.22
N SER A 210 -0.97 -13.76 4.17
CA SER A 210 -1.67 -15.03 4.00
C SER A 210 -2.95 -14.86 3.15
N GLU A 211 -3.67 -15.93 2.86
CA GLU A 211 -4.83 -15.91 1.94
C GLU A 211 -5.89 -14.85 2.28
N ARG A 212 -6.20 -14.66 3.56
CA ARG A 212 -7.21 -13.69 4.02
C ARG A 212 -6.62 -12.54 4.84
N THR A 213 -5.38 -12.68 5.32
CA THR A 213 -4.71 -11.64 6.10
C THR A 213 -3.81 -10.80 5.21
N THR A 214 -4.32 -9.66 4.80
CA THR A 214 -3.66 -8.66 3.98
C THR A 214 -3.60 -7.32 4.73
N PRO A 215 -2.76 -6.36 4.34
CA PRO A 215 -2.79 -5.01 4.90
C PRO A 215 -4.19 -4.38 4.90
N ARG A 216 -5.01 -4.66 3.87
CA ARG A 216 -6.40 -4.18 3.77
C ARG A 216 -7.29 -4.81 4.85
N SER A 217 -7.33 -6.15 4.95
CA SER A 217 -8.17 -6.83 5.93
C SER A 217 -7.74 -6.54 7.37
N LEU A 218 -6.45 -6.41 7.64
CA LEU A 218 -5.92 -5.98 8.93
C LEU A 218 -6.39 -4.56 9.28
N THR A 219 -6.30 -3.62 8.34
CA THR A 219 -6.78 -2.25 8.56
C THR A 219 -8.28 -2.21 8.86
N GLN A 220 -9.08 -3.01 8.15
CA GLN A 220 -10.51 -3.17 8.40
C GLN A 220 -10.77 -3.73 9.80
N PHE A 221 -10.08 -4.80 10.18
CA PHE A 221 -10.20 -5.39 11.51
C PHE A 221 -9.83 -4.38 12.60
N PHE A 222 -8.71 -3.67 12.47
CA PHE A 222 -8.27 -2.68 13.45
C PHE A 222 -9.24 -1.50 13.57
N GLN A 223 -9.93 -1.15 12.50
CA GLN A 223 -11.00 -0.15 12.55
C GLN A 223 -12.21 -0.64 13.37
N LEU A 224 -12.54 -1.94 13.29
CA LEU A 224 -13.66 -2.52 14.06
C LEU A 224 -13.37 -2.55 15.57
N ILE A 225 -12.13 -2.82 15.96
CA ILE A 225 -11.75 -2.89 17.38
C ILE A 225 -11.41 -1.54 18.01
N LYS A 226 -11.28 -0.47 17.21
CA LYS A 226 -10.79 0.85 17.65
C LYS A 226 -11.59 1.43 18.82
N ASN A 227 -12.89 1.21 18.83
CA ASN A 227 -13.80 1.75 19.87
C ASN A 227 -14.00 0.77 21.04
N ILE A 228 -13.25 -0.33 21.12
CA ILE A 228 -13.26 -1.27 22.24
C ILE A 228 -12.12 -0.87 23.19
N ASP A 229 -12.45 -0.26 24.33
CA ASP A 229 -11.45 0.22 25.27
C ASP A 229 -10.58 -0.91 25.84
N ASP A 230 -11.22 -1.99 26.30
CA ASP A 230 -10.56 -3.15 26.90
C ASP A 230 -10.81 -4.40 26.03
N LEU A 231 -9.81 -4.74 25.19
CA LEU A 231 -9.89 -5.90 24.30
C LEU A 231 -9.95 -7.23 25.07
N LYS A 232 -9.26 -7.30 26.21
CA LYS A 232 -9.18 -8.51 27.02
C LYS A 232 -10.52 -8.84 27.66
N LYS A 233 -11.27 -7.84 28.15
CA LYS A 233 -12.62 -8.03 28.68
C LYS A 233 -13.63 -8.42 27.60
N ASN A 234 -13.37 -8.06 26.35
CA ASN A 234 -14.26 -8.31 25.22
C ASN A 234 -13.67 -9.36 24.26
N ILE A 235 -12.87 -10.28 24.79
CA ILE A 235 -12.04 -11.17 23.96
C ILE A 235 -12.86 -12.03 22.98
N ASP A 236 -14.05 -12.48 23.39
CA ASP A 236 -14.94 -13.30 22.53
C ASP A 236 -15.46 -12.48 21.33
N LEU A 237 -15.80 -11.21 21.56
CA LEU A 237 -16.17 -10.30 20.46
C LEU A 237 -14.97 -10.05 19.55
N VAL A 238 -13.80 -9.78 20.12
CA VAL A 238 -12.56 -9.53 19.38
C VAL A 238 -12.21 -10.74 18.52
N LEU A 239 -12.28 -11.96 19.06
CA LEU A 239 -12.06 -13.21 18.31
C LEU A 239 -13.06 -13.34 17.16
N SER A 240 -14.36 -13.10 17.42
CA SER A 240 -15.40 -13.18 16.40
C SER A 240 -15.16 -12.18 15.25
N LEU A 241 -14.77 -10.95 15.56
CA LEU A 241 -14.43 -9.93 14.57
C LEU A 241 -13.17 -10.31 13.78
N ALA A 242 -12.15 -10.84 14.47
CA ALA A 242 -10.92 -11.31 13.84
C ALA A 242 -11.19 -12.45 12.85
N LEU A 243 -11.92 -13.49 13.26
CA LEU A 243 -12.30 -14.61 12.40
C LEU A 243 -13.19 -14.20 11.21
N SER A 244 -13.95 -13.12 11.36
CA SER A 244 -14.76 -12.57 10.25
C SER A 244 -13.93 -11.86 9.19
N THR A 245 -12.73 -11.37 9.53
CA THR A 245 -11.91 -10.51 8.67
C THR A 245 -10.58 -11.13 8.25
N LEU A 246 -10.00 -11.98 9.10
CA LEU A 246 -8.67 -12.57 8.95
C LEU A 246 -8.75 -14.08 8.82
N ASP A 247 -7.63 -14.73 8.53
CA ASP A 247 -7.53 -16.19 8.67
C ASP A 247 -7.44 -16.61 10.14
N GLU A 248 -7.68 -17.90 10.39
CA GLU A 248 -7.77 -18.48 11.74
C GLU A 248 -6.46 -18.37 12.52
N ILE A 249 -5.32 -18.54 11.85
CA ILE A 249 -3.99 -18.46 12.47
C ILE A 249 -3.74 -17.04 12.97
N THR A 250 -3.98 -16.05 12.13
CA THR A 250 -3.80 -14.64 12.48
C THR A 250 -4.79 -14.20 13.55
N ALA A 251 -6.06 -14.64 13.47
CA ALA A 251 -7.07 -14.34 14.48
C ALA A 251 -6.68 -14.89 15.86
N SER A 252 -6.24 -16.13 15.92
CA SER A 252 -5.77 -16.75 17.16
C SER A 252 -4.51 -16.08 17.71
N SER A 253 -3.56 -15.74 16.81
CA SER A 253 -2.34 -15.01 17.19
C SER A 253 -2.65 -13.64 17.74
N PHE A 254 -3.65 -12.92 17.20
CA PHE A 254 -4.07 -11.63 17.73
C PHE A 254 -4.68 -11.73 19.14
N VAL A 255 -5.49 -12.77 19.40
CA VAL A 255 -6.03 -13.03 20.74
C VAL A 255 -4.92 -13.32 21.74
N ASN A 256 -3.93 -14.13 21.37
CA ASN A 256 -2.77 -14.40 22.22
C ASN A 256 -1.98 -13.11 22.49
N PHE A 257 -1.76 -12.29 21.45
CA PHE A 257 -1.12 -10.99 21.59
C PHE A 257 -1.85 -10.08 22.58
N VAL A 258 -3.18 -10.01 22.54
CA VAL A 258 -3.99 -9.22 23.48
C VAL A 258 -3.85 -9.74 24.91
N ASN A 259 -3.78 -11.07 25.09
CA ASN A 259 -3.70 -11.66 26.43
C ASN A 259 -2.31 -11.54 27.06
N ASP A 260 -1.25 -11.70 26.28
CA ASP A 260 0.10 -11.93 26.77
C ASP A 260 1.04 -10.75 26.45
N ASP A 261 1.04 -10.25 25.22
CA ASP A 261 2.06 -9.32 24.75
C ASP A 261 1.66 -7.85 24.88
N LEU A 262 0.39 -7.52 24.65
CA LEU A 262 -0.07 -6.12 24.60
C LEU A 262 0.18 -5.36 25.91
N GLN A 263 0.05 -6.04 27.06
CA GLN A 263 0.25 -5.43 28.39
C GLN A 263 1.73 -5.24 28.75
N ILE A 264 2.62 -5.98 28.10
CA ILE A 264 4.06 -5.95 28.37
C ILE A 264 4.73 -4.81 27.57
N LEU A 265 4.16 -4.41 26.43
CA LEU A 265 4.72 -3.36 25.57
C LEU A 265 4.76 -2.01 26.32
N VAL A 266 5.94 -1.39 26.30
CA VAL A 266 6.14 -0.06 26.90
C VAL A 266 5.69 1.01 25.91
N GLU A 267 4.88 1.98 26.36
CA GLU A 267 4.43 3.08 25.52
C GLU A 267 5.56 4.10 25.30
N PRO A 268 5.63 4.74 24.13
CA PRO A 268 6.62 5.80 23.84
C PRO A 268 6.62 6.92 24.86
N GLU A 269 5.45 7.34 25.33
CA GLU A 269 5.28 8.38 26.34
C GLU A 269 5.87 7.95 27.69
N GLU A 270 5.72 6.69 28.08
CA GLU A 270 6.30 6.16 29.32
C GLU A 270 7.83 6.21 29.28
N ILE A 271 8.44 5.92 28.13
CA ILE A 271 9.88 6.01 27.95
C ILE A 271 10.34 7.47 28.05
N LEU A 272 9.68 8.37 27.32
CA LEU A 272 10.11 9.76 27.16
C LEU A 272 9.84 10.61 28.40
N ASP A 273 8.68 10.43 29.05
CA ASP A 273 8.26 11.22 30.22
C ASP A 273 8.70 10.60 31.56
N SER A 274 9.46 9.49 31.53
CA SER A 274 9.91 8.82 32.76
C SER A 274 10.77 9.73 33.61
N THR A 275 10.44 9.80 34.89
CA THR A 275 11.28 10.43 35.93
C THR A 275 12.29 9.44 36.55
N ASN A 276 12.07 8.13 36.36
CA ASN A 276 12.93 7.05 36.87
C ASN A 276 13.19 6.04 35.73
N PHE A 277 14.19 6.31 34.92
CA PHE A 277 14.49 5.47 33.76
C PHE A 277 14.91 4.03 34.13
N ASN A 278 15.36 3.79 35.36
CA ASN A 278 15.70 2.43 35.82
C ASN A 278 14.49 1.50 35.87
N GLU A 279 13.30 2.00 36.10
CA GLU A 279 12.06 1.22 36.03
C GLU A 279 11.74 0.85 34.58
N ILE A 280 11.86 1.79 33.66
CA ILE A 280 11.69 1.56 32.22
C ILE A 280 12.69 0.52 31.73
N LYS A 281 13.99 0.66 32.11
CA LYS A 281 15.04 -0.31 31.79
C LYS A 281 14.68 -1.74 32.22
N LYS A 282 14.17 -1.92 33.45
CA LYS A 282 13.73 -3.23 33.94
C LYS A 282 12.59 -3.81 33.13
N ARG A 283 11.58 -2.98 32.81
CA ARG A 283 10.42 -3.41 31.99
C ARG A 283 10.86 -3.82 30.58
N ILE A 284 11.75 -3.06 29.94
CA ILE A 284 12.25 -3.38 28.61
C ILE A 284 13.16 -4.63 28.66
N ASP A 285 13.95 -4.84 29.73
CA ASP A 285 14.73 -6.07 29.89
C ASP A 285 13.81 -7.30 30.06
N GLN A 286 12.73 -7.19 30.82
CA GLN A 286 11.72 -8.24 30.94
C GLN A 286 11.04 -8.53 29.60
N LEU A 287 10.69 -7.48 28.84
CA LEU A 287 10.07 -7.60 27.52
C LEU A 287 11.03 -8.26 26.52
N SER A 288 12.33 -8.06 26.69
CA SER A 288 13.37 -8.61 25.80
C SER A 288 13.55 -10.12 25.89
N LYS A 289 12.88 -10.78 26.81
CA LYS A 289 12.97 -12.23 27.09
C LYS A 289 11.58 -12.84 27.09
N ASP A 290 11.48 -14.10 26.69
CA ASP A 290 10.27 -14.90 26.91
C ASP A 290 10.28 -15.59 28.27
N SER A 291 9.30 -16.47 28.54
CA SER A 291 9.19 -17.26 29.76
C SER A 291 10.32 -18.27 29.95
N GLU A 292 11.03 -18.62 28.88
CA GLU A 292 12.18 -19.54 28.89
C GLU A 292 13.53 -18.80 28.92
N GLY A 293 13.51 -17.45 28.88
CA GLY A 293 14.69 -16.58 28.92
C GLY A 293 15.33 -16.36 27.55
N GLU A 294 14.71 -16.81 26.45
CA GLU A 294 15.17 -16.54 25.11
C GLU A 294 14.91 -15.07 24.69
N LYS A 295 15.81 -14.55 23.86
CA LYS A 295 15.72 -13.15 23.39
C LYS A 295 14.56 -12.95 22.41
N ARG A 296 13.66 -12.02 22.72
CA ARG A 296 12.56 -11.55 21.89
C ARG A 296 12.91 -10.22 21.22
N THR A 297 13.76 -10.29 20.19
CA THR A 297 14.19 -9.12 19.41
C THR A 297 13.06 -8.46 18.64
N ASP A 298 12.03 -9.22 18.28
CA ASP A 298 10.76 -8.76 17.68
C ASP A 298 10.05 -7.72 18.55
N ARG A 299 9.91 -7.99 19.84
CA ARG A 299 9.31 -7.05 20.81
C ARG A 299 10.15 -5.77 20.97
N LEU A 300 11.47 -5.89 21.00
CA LEU A 300 12.37 -4.72 21.07
C LEU A 300 12.27 -3.87 19.81
N SER A 301 12.24 -4.50 18.64
CA SER A 301 12.02 -3.82 17.35
C SER A 301 10.69 -3.09 17.34
N THR A 302 9.64 -3.71 17.87
CA THR A 302 8.30 -3.09 17.97
C THR A 302 8.34 -1.82 18.83
N VAL A 303 8.96 -1.88 20.03
CA VAL A 303 9.07 -0.71 20.92
C VAL A 303 9.90 0.40 20.26
N SER A 304 11.05 0.06 19.66
CA SER A 304 11.90 1.03 18.97
C SER A 304 11.19 1.71 17.79
N THR A 305 10.48 0.92 16.98
CA THR A 305 9.70 1.46 15.84
C THR A 305 8.55 2.34 16.33
N ARG A 306 7.83 1.96 17.39
CA ARG A 306 6.76 2.80 17.97
C ARG A 306 7.31 4.11 18.53
N LEU A 307 8.46 4.06 19.19
CA LEU A 307 9.14 5.25 19.69
C LEU A 307 9.51 6.19 18.54
N TYR A 308 10.10 5.65 17.46
CA TYR A 308 10.38 6.41 16.25
C TYR A 308 9.13 7.05 15.64
N LEU A 309 8.05 6.26 15.46
CA LEU A 309 6.77 6.76 14.92
C LEU A 309 6.18 7.89 15.78
N TYR A 310 6.30 7.78 17.09
CA TYR A 310 5.85 8.82 17.99
C TYR A 310 6.67 10.11 17.84
N LEU A 311 7.98 10.00 17.73
CA LEU A 311 8.90 11.15 17.57
C LEU A 311 8.68 11.93 16.25
N ILE A 312 8.32 11.23 15.16
CA ILE A 312 8.05 11.87 13.86
C ILE A 312 6.59 12.33 13.71
N SER A 313 5.74 12.07 14.70
CA SER A 313 4.32 12.46 14.62
C SER A 313 4.16 13.98 14.71
N SER A 314 3.15 14.51 14.00
CA SER A 314 2.82 15.94 14.02
C SER A 314 2.42 16.47 15.40
N ASN A 315 2.04 15.57 16.31
CA ASN A 315 1.60 15.89 17.67
C ASN A 315 2.75 15.86 18.69
N TYR A 316 3.95 15.40 18.27
CA TYR A 316 5.09 15.34 19.17
C TYR A 316 5.60 16.73 19.53
N LYS A 317 5.72 16.97 20.83
CA LYS A 317 6.33 18.18 21.40
C LYS A 317 7.50 17.78 22.28
N ILE A 318 8.70 18.23 21.90
CA ILE A 318 9.91 17.93 22.63
C ILE A 318 9.88 18.57 24.03
N LYS A 319 10.27 17.79 25.05
CA LYS A 319 10.52 18.26 26.42
C LYS A 319 12.00 18.02 26.78
N PRO A 320 12.58 18.76 27.74
CA PRO A 320 13.98 18.56 28.14
C PRO A 320 14.30 17.11 28.54
N THR A 321 13.42 16.46 29.29
CA THR A 321 13.56 15.06 29.74
C THR A 321 13.62 14.06 28.60
N HIS A 322 12.98 14.35 27.47
CA HIS A 322 12.95 13.43 26.31
C HIS A 322 14.32 13.16 25.76
N LYS A 323 15.21 14.18 25.68
CA LYS A 323 16.58 14.01 25.16
C LYS A 323 17.39 13.07 26.06
N GLU A 324 17.31 13.24 27.36
CA GLU A 324 18.03 12.43 28.33
C GLU A 324 17.54 10.97 28.29
N ASN A 325 16.22 10.78 28.30
CA ASN A 325 15.62 9.45 28.27
C ASN A 325 15.87 8.72 26.95
N LEU A 326 15.88 9.43 25.81
CA LEU A 326 16.28 8.86 24.51
C LEU A 326 17.74 8.37 24.53
N ILE A 327 18.66 9.18 25.09
CA ILE A 327 20.06 8.78 25.22
C ILE A 327 20.16 7.51 26.07
N GLN A 328 19.47 7.47 27.20
CA GLN A 328 19.48 6.30 28.08
C GLN A 328 18.87 5.07 27.39
N TYR A 329 17.81 5.25 26.58
CA TYR A 329 17.21 4.17 25.81
C TYR A 329 18.18 3.57 24.80
N PHE A 330 18.86 4.40 23.99
CA PHE A 330 19.82 3.93 22.99
C PHE A 330 21.13 3.37 23.60
N LEU A 331 21.40 3.65 24.87
CA LEU A 331 22.54 3.09 25.59
C LEU A 331 22.24 1.75 26.29
N LEU A 332 21.02 1.20 26.13
CA LEU A 332 20.69 -0.11 26.68
C LEU A 332 21.45 -1.22 25.94
N ASP A 333 22.24 -2.01 26.67
CA ASP A 333 23.14 -3.03 26.10
C ASP A 333 22.40 -4.17 25.38
N PHE A 334 21.12 -4.38 25.69
CA PHE A 334 20.33 -5.46 25.13
C PHE A 334 19.54 -5.03 23.87
N ILE A 335 19.52 -3.74 23.53
CA ILE A 335 18.94 -3.27 22.27
C ILE A 335 19.96 -3.50 21.15
N PRO A 336 19.60 -4.24 20.09
CA PRO A 336 20.46 -4.40 18.93
C PRO A 336 20.79 -3.05 18.30
N LYS A 337 22.05 -2.87 17.87
CA LYS A 337 22.54 -1.57 17.34
C LYS A 337 22.01 -1.26 15.93
N ASP A 338 21.39 -2.23 15.30
CA ASP A 338 20.76 -2.17 13.97
C ASP A 338 19.24 -1.89 14.01
N LEU A 339 18.68 -1.77 15.21
CA LEU A 339 17.30 -1.33 15.44
C LEU A 339 17.23 0.17 15.62
#